data_44e2dc7c4e6b2ef9eec19a7168eb863f
#
_entry.id   44e2dc7c4e6b2ef9eec19a7168eb863f
#
_cell.length_a   1.000
_cell.length_b   1.000
_cell.length_c   1.000
_cell.angle_alpha   90.00
_cell.angle_beta   90.00
_cell.angle_gamma   90.00
#
_symmetry.space_group_name_H-M   'P 1'
#
loop_
_entity.id
_entity.type
_entity.pdbx_description
1 polymer ?
#
loop_
_entity_poly.entity_id
_entity_poly.type
_entity_poly.pdbx_seq_one_letter_code
_entity_poly.pdbx_strand_id
1 'polypeptide(L)'
;MAGRNESPGQTAGALWPRVVAALRECCDRAAPHGVTLAVQNHHDLAVHTRALLELLGDVDRPNCKLGFDAWSPALRGEDLYEAARRAAPHAVLSTNADYVRLPRFQYQPAQVNYQPAAPDLVRAVPFGEGFIDYAAFFRGLRDGGFDGVAAYEMCSPLRGGGAVENLDRCAAQYLTWMRENVPATP
;
A
#
# COMPACT_ATOMS: atom_id res chain seq x y z
N MET A 1 14.82 -1.49 -0.08
CA MET A 1 15.32 -2.82 0.36
C MET A 1 14.16 -3.47 1.06
N ALA A 2 13.55 -4.48 0.45
CA ALA A 2 12.62 -5.32 1.17
C ALA A 2 13.38 -5.91 2.36
N GLY A 3 12.99 -5.51 3.55
CA GLY A 3 13.55 -6.05 4.77
C GLY A 3 13.30 -7.54 4.77
N ARG A 4 14.33 -8.32 4.56
CA ARG A 4 14.34 -9.70 5.03
C ARG A 4 14.39 -9.64 6.55
N ASN A 5 13.26 -9.37 7.15
CA ASN A 5 13.07 -9.60 8.58
C ASN A 5 12.71 -11.07 8.84
N GLU A 6 13.13 -11.97 7.97
CA GLU A 6 13.21 -13.37 8.28
C GLU A 6 14.46 -13.58 9.15
N SER A 7 14.30 -13.43 10.43
CA SER A 7 15.25 -14.06 11.35
C SER A 7 15.27 -15.56 11.00
N PRO A 8 16.44 -16.15 10.78
CA PRO A 8 16.52 -17.57 10.45
C PRO A 8 15.70 -18.39 11.44
N GLY A 9 14.72 -19.16 10.94
CA GLY A 9 13.85 -20.02 11.75
C GLY A 9 12.48 -19.45 12.14
N GLN A 10 12.11 -18.22 11.75
CA GLN A 10 10.75 -17.72 11.98
C GLN A 10 9.89 -17.91 10.72
N THR A 11 8.84 -18.71 10.84
CA THR A 11 7.82 -18.88 9.79
C THR A 11 6.70 -17.86 9.94
N ALA A 12 5.98 -17.55 8.87
CA ALA A 12 4.79 -16.71 8.91
C ALA A 12 3.78 -17.20 9.96
N GLY A 13 3.57 -18.52 10.06
CA GLY A 13 2.70 -19.11 11.05
C GLY A 13 3.15 -18.89 12.50
N ALA A 14 4.46 -18.80 12.77
CA ALA A 14 4.97 -18.50 14.10
C ALA A 14 4.90 -16.99 14.44
N LEU A 15 4.97 -16.12 13.41
CA LEU A 15 4.89 -14.67 13.57
C LEU A 15 3.46 -14.17 13.74
N TRP A 16 2.52 -14.77 13.04
CA TRP A 16 1.12 -14.32 12.99
C TRP A 16 0.48 -14.15 14.39
N PRO A 17 0.49 -15.13 15.28
CA PRO A 17 -0.09 -14.98 16.63
C PRO A 17 0.57 -13.86 17.44
N ARG A 18 1.87 -13.64 17.24
CA ARG A 18 2.63 -12.59 17.92
C ARG A 18 2.23 -11.20 17.43
N VAL A 19 2.04 -11.04 16.11
CA VAL A 19 1.57 -9.79 15.51
C VAL A 19 0.15 -9.48 15.97
N VAL A 20 -0.74 -10.48 15.96
CA VAL A 20 -2.11 -10.34 16.47
C VAL A 20 -2.11 -9.90 17.95
N ALA A 21 -1.32 -10.55 18.80
CA ALA A 21 -1.23 -10.18 20.21
C ALA A 21 -0.69 -8.77 20.42
N ALA A 22 0.35 -8.37 19.67
CA ALA A 22 0.92 -7.03 19.75
C ALA A 22 -0.06 -5.95 19.28
N LEU A 23 -0.79 -6.19 18.19
CA LEU A 23 -1.81 -5.26 17.70
C LEU A 23 -2.97 -5.13 18.69
N ARG A 24 -3.41 -6.23 19.31
CA ARG A 24 -4.41 -6.18 20.39
C ARG A 24 -3.95 -5.30 21.54
N GLU A 25 -2.73 -5.51 22.03
CA GLU A 25 -2.17 -4.68 23.11
C GLU A 25 -2.10 -3.21 22.71
N CYS A 26 -1.64 -2.90 21.51
CA CYS A 26 -1.61 -1.51 21.01
C CYS A 26 -3.02 -0.91 20.96
N CYS A 27 -3.99 -1.64 20.44
CA CYS A 27 -5.38 -1.19 20.36
C CYS A 27 -5.98 -0.94 21.76
N ASP A 28 -5.76 -1.87 22.68
CA ASP A 28 -6.27 -1.76 24.07
C ASP A 28 -5.67 -0.55 24.81
N ARG A 29 -4.38 -0.26 24.55
CA ARG A 29 -3.72 0.96 25.10
C ARG A 29 -4.18 2.25 24.43
N ALA A 30 -4.51 2.23 23.14
CA ALA A 30 -4.93 3.39 22.37
C ALA A 30 -6.42 3.77 22.62
N ALA A 31 -7.27 2.78 22.89
CA ALA A 31 -8.70 2.96 23.04
C ALA A 31 -9.11 4.00 24.09
N PRO A 32 -8.51 4.05 25.31
CA PRO A 32 -8.85 5.06 26.31
C PRO A 32 -8.56 6.51 25.88
N HIS A 33 -7.73 6.67 24.84
CA HIS A 33 -7.35 7.98 24.30
C HIS A 33 -8.13 8.34 23.03
N GLY A 34 -9.11 7.52 22.63
CA GLY A 34 -9.87 7.72 21.38
C GLY A 34 -9.04 7.54 20.11
N VAL A 35 -7.90 6.82 20.19
CA VAL A 35 -6.98 6.65 19.06
C VAL A 35 -7.33 5.37 18.30
N THR A 36 -7.41 5.50 16.97
CA THR A 36 -7.58 4.38 16.03
C THR A 36 -6.24 3.99 15.46
N LEU A 37 -5.95 2.69 15.44
CA LEU A 37 -4.79 2.12 14.75
C LEU A 37 -5.19 1.75 13.32
N ALA A 38 -4.49 2.32 12.33
CA ALA A 38 -4.67 1.98 10.91
C ALA A 38 -3.52 1.08 10.46
N VAL A 39 -3.79 -0.21 10.27
CA VAL A 39 -2.80 -1.18 9.79
C VAL A 39 -2.68 -1.09 8.29
N GLN A 40 -1.46 -0.86 7.79
CA GLN A 40 -1.17 -0.76 6.37
C GLN A 40 -0.75 -2.11 5.78
N ASN A 41 -1.24 -2.42 4.57
CA ASN A 41 -0.78 -3.56 3.77
C ASN A 41 0.57 -3.23 3.12
N HIS A 42 1.64 -3.66 3.73
CA HIS A 42 2.98 -3.37 3.22
C HIS A 42 3.76 -4.64 2.83
N HIS A 43 5.04 -4.75 3.13
CA HIS A 43 5.97 -5.72 2.53
C HIS A 43 6.01 -7.10 3.19
N ASP A 44 5.20 -7.36 4.20
CA ASP A 44 5.34 -8.52 5.08
C ASP A 44 4.14 -9.49 5.09
N LEU A 45 3.67 -9.86 6.26
CA LEU A 45 2.65 -10.90 6.44
C LEU A 45 1.28 -10.55 5.84
N ALA A 46 0.92 -9.28 5.79
CA ALA A 46 -0.40 -8.79 5.42
C ALA A 46 -0.40 -8.04 4.07
N VAL A 47 0.43 -8.47 3.14
CA VAL A 47 0.60 -7.80 1.83
C VAL A 47 -0.58 -7.97 0.87
N HIS A 48 -1.27 -9.10 0.94
CA HIS A 48 -2.48 -9.37 0.15
C HIS A 48 -3.71 -8.86 0.88
N THR A 49 -4.65 -8.31 0.14
CA THR A 49 -5.93 -7.82 0.68
C THR A 49 -6.61 -8.86 1.57
N ARG A 50 -6.62 -10.12 1.15
CA ARG A 50 -7.19 -11.22 1.93
C ARG A 50 -6.48 -11.39 3.27
N ALA A 51 -5.15 -11.47 3.28
CA ALA A 51 -4.38 -11.66 4.51
C ALA A 51 -4.54 -10.47 5.47
N LEU A 52 -4.62 -9.24 4.93
CA LEU A 52 -4.88 -8.05 5.73
C LEU A 52 -6.25 -8.09 6.42
N LEU A 53 -7.29 -8.51 5.70
CA LEU A 53 -8.64 -8.67 6.27
C LEU A 53 -8.71 -9.80 7.31
N GLU A 54 -8.00 -10.91 7.08
CA GLU A 54 -7.84 -11.99 8.05
C GLU A 54 -7.13 -11.50 9.31
N LEU A 55 -6.05 -10.72 9.17
CA LEU A 55 -5.35 -10.12 10.31
C LEU A 55 -6.27 -9.21 11.13
N LEU A 56 -7.05 -8.36 10.46
CA LEU A 56 -7.99 -7.48 11.13
C LEU A 56 -9.05 -8.27 11.92
N GLY A 57 -9.60 -9.35 11.31
CA GLY A 57 -10.54 -10.25 11.97
C GLY A 57 -9.93 -10.94 13.18
N ASP A 58 -8.68 -11.42 13.05
CA ASP A 58 -7.98 -12.07 14.16
C ASP A 58 -7.62 -11.08 15.27
N VAL A 59 -7.32 -9.83 14.97
CA VAL A 59 -7.09 -8.79 16.01
C VAL A 59 -8.36 -8.51 16.79
N ASP A 60 -9.50 -8.45 16.14
CA ASP A 60 -10.82 -8.27 16.74
C ASP A 60 -10.86 -7.14 17.78
N ARG A 61 -10.54 -5.92 17.34
CA ARG A 61 -10.64 -4.68 18.13
C ARG A 61 -11.34 -3.58 17.34
N PRO A 62 -12.33 -2.91 17.92
CA PRO A 62 -13.14 -1.91 17.19
C PRO A 62 -12.32 -0.72 16.71
N ASN A 63 -11.23 -0.38 17.39
CA ASN A 63 -10.28 0.67 17.01
C ASN A 63 -9.08 0.16 16.19
N CYS A 64 -9.09 -1.10 15.74
CA CYS A 64 -8.18 -1.61 14.72
C CYS A 64 -8.83 -1.46 13.34
N LYS A 65 -8.25 -0.67 12.48
CA LYS A 65 -8.76 -0.33 11.15
C LYS A 65 -7.67 -0.51 10.11
N LEU A 66 -7.99 -0.24 8.84
CA LEU A 66 -7.02 -0.34 7.74
C LEU A 66 -6.53 1.05 7.31
N GLY A 67 -5.23 1.13 7.07
CA GLY A 67 -4.59 2.14 6.24
C GLY A 67 -4.26 1.50 4.90
N PHE A 68 -5.24 1.42 3.99
CA PHE A 68 -5.15 0.60 2.80
C PHE A 68 -4.43 1.32 1.65
N ASP A 69 -3.34 0.74 1.13
CA ASP A 69 -2.64 1.25 -0.04
C ASP A 69 -2.90 0.40 -1.30
N ALA A 70 -2.82 1.02 -2.47
CA ALA A 70 -2.99 0.36 -3.76
C ALA A 70 -1.72 -0.35 -4.24
N TRP A 71 -0.57 -0.02 -3.67
CA TRP A 71 0.74 -0.48 -4.11
C TRP A 71 0.94 -1.99 -3.96
N SER A 72 0.68 -2.52 -2.76
CA SER A 72 0.88 -3.94 -2.48
C SER A 72 -0.01 -4.84 -3.33
N PRO A 73 -1.32 -4.61 -3.47
CA PRO A 73 -2.18 -5.38 -4.38
C PRO A 73 -1.80 -5.18 -5.86
N ALA A 74 -1.44 -3.96 -6.29
CA ALA A 74 -1.02 -3.70 -7.68
C ALA A 74 0.23 -4.48 -8.09
N LEU A 75 1.24 -4.56 -7.20
CA LEU A 75 2.45 -5.34 -7.45
C LEU A 75 2.16 -6.83 -7.61
N ARG A 76 1.14 -7.32 -6.96
CA ARG A 76 0.78 -8.74 -6.94
C ARG A 76 -0.31 -9.10 -7.94
N GLY A 77 -0.73 -8.13 -8.76
CA GLY A 77 -1.72 -8.35 -9.81
C GLY A 77 -3.13 -8.62 -9.27
N GLU A 78 -3.45 -8.15 -8.05
CA GLU A 78 -4.83 -8.17 -7.57
C GLU A 78 -5.70 -7.21 -8.39
N ASP A 79 -6.98 -7.51 -8.53
CA ASP A 79 -7.96 -6.57 -9.06
C ASP A 79 -8.13 -5.43 -8.06
N LEU A 80 -7.66 -4.23 -8.44
CA LEU A 80 -7.63 -3.07 -7.53
C LEU A 80 -9.02 -2.57 -7.16
N TYR A 81 -9.99 -2.68 -8.06
CA TYR A 81 -11.37 -2.31 -7.74
C TYR A 81 -11.95 -3.23 -6.66
N GLU A 82 -11.84 -4.54 -6.85
CA GLU A 82 -12.36 -5.52 -5.89
C GLU A 82 -11.59 -5.51 -4.57
N ALA A 83 -10.27 -5.35 -4.61
CA ALA A 83 -9.43 -5.22 -3.42
C ALA A 83 -9.87 -4.01 -2.58
N ALA A 84 -9.99 -2.84 -3.20
CA ALA A 84 -10.41 -1.61 -2.56
C ALA A 84 -11.85 -1.69 -2.04
N ARG A 85 -12.79 -2.22 -2.83
CA ARG A 85 -14.19 -2.37 -2.44
C ARG A 85 -14.36 -3.25 -1.19
N ARG A 86 -13.56 -4.32 -1.09
CA ARG A 86 -13.57 -5.22 0.07
C ARG A 86 -12.91 -4.62 1.30
N ALA A 87 -11.85 -3.82 1.13
CA ALA A 87 -11.15 -3.17 2.22
C ALA A 87 -11.90 -1.94 2.77
N ALA A 88 -12.65 -1.25 1.93
CA ALA A 88 -13.29 0.03 2.21
C ALA A 88 -14.11 0.09 3.52
N PRO A 89 -14.96 -0.90 3.88
CA PRO A 89 -15.73 -0.86 5.11
C PRO A 89 -14.88 -0.86 6.39
N HIS A 90 -13.61 -1.23 6.26
CA HIS A 90 -12.66 -1.35 7.36
C HIS A 90 -11.57 -0.27 7.34
N ALA A 91 -11.47 0.48 6.24
CA ALA A 91 -10.42 1.47 6.03
C ALA A 91 -10.82 2.85 6.57
N VAL A 92 -9.88 3.51 7.23
CA VAL A 92 -10.00 4.89 7.73
C VAL A 92 -8.97 5.80 7.07
N LEU A 93 -7.98 5.20 6.43
CA LEU A 93 -6.90 5.88 5.73
C LEU A 93 -6.59 5.12 4.43
N SER A 94 -6.30 5.84 3.37
CA SER A 94 -5.64 5.32 2.18
C SER A 94 -4.34 6.07 1.97
N THR A 95 -3.22 5.36 1.86
CA THR A 95 -1.92 5.92 1.51
C THR A 95 -1.64 5.63 0.05
N ASN A 96 -1.31 6.66 -0.71
CA ASN A 96 -1.26 6.57 -2.17
C ASN A 96 0.09 7.05 -2.68
N ALA A 97 0.83 6.15 -3.31
CA ALA A 97 2.11 6.42 -3.98
C ALA A 97 2.10 5.76 -5.35
N ASP A 98 2.66 6.41 -6.36
CA ASP A 98 2.67 5.86 -7.69
C ASP A 98 4.08 5.47 -8.15
N TYR A 99 4.14 4.46 -9.04
CA TYR A 99 5.40 3.82 -9.41
C TYR A 99 5.44 3.43 -10.88
N VAL A 100 6.64 3.50 -11.47
CA VAL A 100 6.92 2.87 -12.75
C VAL A 100 7.67 1.56 -12.54
N ARG A 101 7.46 0.60 -13.45
CA ARG A 101 8.24 -0.64 -13.49
C ARG A 101 9.51 -0.41 -14.29
N LEU A 102 10.62 -0.90 -13.79
CA LEU A 102 11.92 -0.87 -14.43
C LEU A 102 12.34 -2.31 -14.77
N PRO A 103 12.17 -2.76 -16.01
CA PRO A 103 12.58 -4.09 -16.42
C PRO A 103 14.06 -4.33 -16.15
N ARG A 104 14.40 -5.51 -15.67
CA ARG A 104 15.76 -5.92 -15.42
C ARG A 104 16.22 -6.90 -16.48
N PHE A 105 17.50 -6.81 -16.82
CA PHE A 105 18.14 -7.74 -17.74
C PHE A 105 19.45 -8.25 -17.14
N GLN A 106 19.72 -9.51 -17.32
CA GLN A 106 20.98 -10.16 -16.96
C GLN A 106 21.74 -10.54 -18.23
N TYR A 107 23.00 -10.14 -18.30
CA TYR A 107 23.87 -10.56 -19.40
C TYR A 107 24.23 -12.04 -19.26
N GLN A 108 24.06 -12.80 -20.36
CA GLN A 108 24.40 -14.23 -20.46
C GLN A 108 25.62 -14.41 -21.34
N PRO A 109 26.84 -14.61 -20.79
CA PRO A 109 28.06 -14.71 -21.58
C PRO A 109 28.04 -15.84 -22.61
N ALA A 110 27.41 -16.97 -22.27
CA ALA A 110 27.30 -18.12 -23.16
C ALA A 110 26.46 -17.86 -24.43
N GLN A 111 25.56 -16.87 -24.38
CA GLN A 111 24.71 -16.49 -25.51
C GLN A 111 25.10 -15.14 -26.11
N VAL A 112 26.06 -14.44 -25.49
CA VAL A 112 26.48 -13.09 -25.86
C VAL A 112 25.29 -12.15 -25.99
N ASN A 113 24.33 -12.27 -25.09
CA ASN A 113 23.07 -11.51 -25.11
C ASN A 113 22.49 -11.29 -23.73
N TYR A 114 21.49 -10.40 -23.63
CA TYR A 114 20.73 -10.12 -22.42
C TYR A 114 19.45 -10.95 -22.37
N GLN A 115 19.14 -11.45 -21.19
CA GLN A 115 17.86 -12.10 -20.90
C GLN A 115 17.07 -11.32 -19.84
N PRO A 116 15.73 -11.30 -19.91
CA PRO A 116 14.91 -10.73 -18.86
C PRO A 116 15.21 -11.38 -17.50
N ALA A 117 15.30 -10.57 -16.46
CA ALA A 117 15.51 -11.02 -15.10
C ALA A 117 14.34 -10.57 -14.20
N ALA A 118 13.75 -11.51 -13.49
CA ALA A 118 12.67 -11.24 -12.55
C ALA A 118 13.21 -11.08 -11.11
N PRO A 119 12.51 -10.34 -10.25
CA PRO A 119 11.42 -9.42 -10.55
C PRO A 119 11.91 -8.08 -11.12
N ASP A 120 11.00 -7.34 -11.76
CA ASP A 120 11.25 -5.93 -12.08
C ASP A 120 11.58 -5.12 -10.83
N LEU A 121 12.38 -4.08 -10.98
CA LEU A 121 12.46 -3.02 -9.98
C LEU A 121 11.29 -2.06 -10.16
N VAL A 122 11.07 -1.25 -9.15
CA VAL A 122 10.08 -0.17 -9.19
C VAL A 122 10.71 1.12 -8.69
N ARG A 123 10.22 2.23 -9.21
CA ARG A 123 10.66 3.56 -8.82
C ARG A 123 9.45 4.47 -8.62
N ALA A 124 9.45 5.20 -7.52
CA ALA A 124 8.44 6.19 -7.24
C ALA A 124 8.47 7.33 -8.27
N VAL A 125 7.29 7.72 -8.72
CA VAL A 125 7.07 8.82 -9.65
C VAL A 125 5.97 9.74 -9.11
N PRO A 126 5.85 10.97 -9.63
CA PRO A 126 4.70 11.81 -9.33
C PRO A 126 3.39 11.08 -9.61
N PHE A 127 2.39 11.34 -8.79
CA PHE A 127 1.10 10.64 -8.85
C PHE A 127 0.42 10.82 -10.21
N GLY A 128 -0.11 9.72 -10.75
CA GLY A 128 -0.74 9.66 -12.07
C GLY A 128 0.23 9.37 -13.23
N GLU A 129 1.54 9.24 -12.95
CA GLU A 129 2.55 8.91 -13.96
C GLU A 129 3.01 7.43 -13.89
N GLY A 130 2.45 6.66 -12.98
CA GLY A 130 2.82 5.27 -12.74
C GLY A 130 1.92 4.25 -13.43
N PHE A 131 2.06 2.99 -12.99
CA PHE A 131 1.32 1.87 -13.55
C PHE A 131 0.09 1.48 -12.71
N ILE A 132 -0.11 2.08 -11.54
CA ILE A 132 -1.20 1.71 -10.63
C ILE A 132 -2.51 2.32 -11.14
N ASP A 133 -3.53 1.48 -11.33
CA ASP A 133 -4.86 1.94 -11.73
C ASP A 133 -5.62 2.56 -10.54
N TYR A 134 -5.25 3.81 -10.23
CA TYR A 134 -5.90 4.57 -9.17
C TYR A 134 -7.36 4.92 -9.47
N ALA A 135 -7.76 4.97 -10.73
CA ALA A 135 -9.16 5.19 -11.08
C ALA A 135 -10.03 4.00 -10.65
N ALA A 136 -9.58 2.76 -10.90
CA ALA A 136 -10.24 1.57 -10.41
C ALA A 136 -10.20 1.48 -8.87
N PHE A 137 -9.05 1.79 -8.26
CA PHE A 137 -8.87 1.75 -6.82
C PHE A 137 -9.83 2.69 -6.08
N PHE A 138 -9.86 3.98 -6.42
CA PHE A 138 -10.74 4.95 -5.76
C PHE A 138 -12.22 4.70 -6.06
N ARG A 139 -12.56 4.20 -7.23
CA ARG A 139 -13.92 3.75 -7.52
C ARG A 139 -14.31 2.60 -6.58
N GLY A 140 -13.43 1.62 -6.37
CA GLY A 140 -13.65 0.53 -5.43
C GLY A 140 -13.82 1.01 -3.98
N LEU A 141 -12.97 1.93 -3.52
CA LEU A 141 -13.09 2.54 -2.19
C LEU A 141 -14.44 3.23 -2.01
N ARG A 142 -14.84 4.07 -2.96
CA ARG A 142 -16.14 4.77 -2.93
C ARG A 142 -17.31 3.78 -2.90
N ASP A 143 -17.32 2.82 -3.82
CA ASP A 143 -18.43 1.86 -3.96
C ASP A 143 -18.50 0.89 -2.77
N GLY A 144 -17.41 0.75 -2.02
CA GLY A 144 -17.33 0.04 -0.74
C GLY A 144 -17.64 0.88 0.50
N GLY A 145 -17.95 2.17 0.32
CA GLY A 145 -18.36 3.07 1.41
C GLY A 145 -17.20 3.68 2.22
N PHE A 146 -16.02 3.83 1.63
CA PHE A 146 -14.91 4.52 2.29
C PHE A 146 -15.23 6.01 2.48
N ASP A 147 -15.12 6.48 3.72
CA ASP A 147 -15.32 7.87 4.13
C ASP A 147 -14.10 8.47 4.85
N GLY A 148 -12.96 7.76 4.79
CA GLY A 148 -11.73 8.14 5.47
C GLY A 148 -10.88 9.15 4.71
N VAL A 149 -9.62 9.27 5.13
CA VAL A 149 -8.64 10.20 4.55
C VAL A 149 -7.85 9.51 3.44
N ALA A 150 -7.75 10.15 2.27
CA ALA A 150 -6.82 9.75 1.20
C ALA A 150 -5.57 10.63 1.26
N ALA A 151 -4.44 10.05 1.68
CA ALA A 151 -3.17 10.74 1.82
C ALA A 151 -2.22 10.42 0.66
N TYR A 152 -1.43 11.42 0.24
CA TYR A 152 -0.33 11.19 -0.68
C TYR A 152 0.92 10.78 0.09
N GLU A 153 1.51 9.65 -0.27
CA GLU A 153 2.77 9.17 0.28
C GLU A 153 3.90 9.36 -0.74
N MET A 154 4.84 10.25 -0.42
CA MET A 154 5.98 10.53 -1.29
C MET A 154 7.11 9.55 -0.99
N CYS A 155 7.09 8.39 -1.66
CA CYS A 155 8.11 7.37 -1.47
C CYS A 155 9.46 7.78 -2.10
N SER A 156 10.54 7.40 -1.44
CA SER A 156 11.91 7.66 -1.92
C SER A 156 12.49 6.42 -2.65
N PRO A 157 13.28 6.61 -3.71
CA PRO A 157 13.62 7.90 -4.33
C PRO A 157 12.55 8.38 -5.33
N LEU A 158 11.88 9.45 -5.01
CA LEU A 158 10.92 10.07 -5.92
C LEU A 158 11.67 10.67 -7.13
N ARG A 159 11.11 10.53 -8.35
CA ARG A 159 11.66 11.16 -9.54
C ARG A 159 11.67 12.69 -9.37
N GLY A 160 12.80 13.31 -9.63
CA GLY A 160 13.05 14.74 -9.40
C GLY A 160 13.70 15.06 -8.05
N GLY A 161 13.81 14.07 -7.14
CA GLY A 161 14.49 14.23 -5.86
C GLY A 161 13.63 14.81 -4.74
N GLY A 162 14.25 15.02 -3.57
CA GLY A 162 13.59 15.44 -2.34
C GLY A 162 13.67 16.94 -2.04
N ALA A 163 13.99 17.80 -3.02
CA ALA A 163 13.91 19.24 -2.84
C ALA A 163 12.46 19.68 -2.58
N VAL A 164 12.27 20.68 -1.70
CA VAL A 164 10.93 21.14 -1.28
C VAL A 164 10.06 21.51 -2.47
N GLU A 165 10.62 22.22 -3.45
CA GLU A 165 9.92 22.64 -4.66
C GLU A 165 9.41 21.45 -5.49
N ASN A 166 10.16 20.34 -5.50
CA ASN A 166 9.71 19.12 -6.18
C ASN A 166 8.62 18.42 -5.39
N LEU A 167 8.74 18.38 -4.07
CA LEU A 167 7.71 17.77 -3.20
C LEU A 167 6.40 18.54 -3.27
N ASP A 168 6.45 19.88 -3.21
CA ASP A 168 5.26 20.74 -3.35
C ASP A 168 4.58 20.56 -4.71
N ARG A 169 5.36 20.47 -5.78
CA ARG A 169 4.85 20.19 -7.13
C ARG A 169 4.15 18.84 -7.20
N CYS A 170 4.74 17.79 -6.60
CA CYS A 170 4.15 16.46 -6.57
C CYS A 170 2.87 16.42 -5.73
N ALA A 171 2.85 17.12 -4.59
CA ALA A 171 1.64 17.25 -3.78
C ALA A 171 0.51 17.98 -4.54
N ALA A 172 0.83 19.08 -5.22
CA ALA A 172 -0.13 19.82 -6.04
C ALA A 172 -0.68 18.95 -7.18
N GLN A 173 0.18 18.15 -7.82
CA GLN A 173 -0.22 17.21 -8.87
C GLN A 173 -1.20 16.15 -8.34
N TYR A 174 -0.92 15.56 -7.17
CA TYR A 174 -1.84 14.62 -6.52
C TYR A 174 -3.21 15.26 -6.24
N LEU A 175 -3.24 16.45 -5.66
CA LEU A 175 -4.49 17.14 -5.37
C LEU A 175 -5.29 17.47 -6.63
N THR A 176 -4.61 17.84 -7.71
CA THR A 176 -5.25 18.10 -9.02
C THR A 176 -5.85 16.81 -9.56
N TRP A 177 -5.08 15.73 -9.58
CA TRP A 177 -5.55 14.42 -10.03
C TRP A 177 -6.77 13.95 -9.23
N MET A 178 -6.76 14.10 -7.90
CA MET A 178 -7.88 13.73 -7.02
C MET A 178 -9.15 14.52 -7.38
N ARG A 179 -9.05 15.84 -7.59
CA ARG A 179 -10.20 16.68 -7.95
C ARG A 179 -10.81 16.29 -9.29
N GLU A 180 -9.98 15.88 -10.25
CA GLU A 180 -10.43 15.53 -11.60
C GLU A 180 -11.03 14.11 -11.69
N ASN A 181 -10.53 13.18 -10.88
CA ASN A 181 -10.83 11.76 -11.03
C ASN A 181 -11.66 11.14 -9.87
N VAL A 182 -11.68 11.80 -8.71
CA VAL A 182 -12.41 11.32 -7.54
C VAL A 182 -13.43 12.40 -7.14
N PRO A 183 -14.66 12.33 -7.69
CA PRO A 183 -15.69 13.29 -7.35
C PRO A 183 -15.98 13.26 -5.85
N ALA A 184 -16.17 14.44 -5.27
CA ALA A 184 -16.60 14.54 -3.88
C ALA A 184 -17.92 13.76 -3.69
N THR A 185 -17.98 12.99 -2.61
CA THR A 185 -19.25 12.38 -2.19
C THR A 185 -20.24 13.50 -1.84
N PRO A 186 -21.46 13.45 -2.34
CA PRO A 186 -22.47 14.49 -2.08
C PRO A 186 -22.79 14.63 -0.60
#